data_c0fbf4f01597f9e54a3871252c56610e
#
_entry.id   c0fbf4f01597f9e54a3871252c56610e
#
_cell.length_a   1.000
_cell.length_b   1.000
_cell.length_c   1.000
_cell.angle_alpha   90.00
_cell.angle_beta   90.00
_cell.angle_gamma   90.00
#
_symmetry.space_group_name_H-M   'P 1'
#
loop_
_entity.id
_entity.type
_entity.pdbx_description
1 polymer ?
#
loop_
_entity_poly.entity_id
_entity_poly.type
_entity_poly.pdbx_seq_one_letter_code
_entity_poly.pdbx_strand_id
1 'polypeptide(L)'
;MKNILVTGGAGFIGSHLVRLLVNKYPEYHIINMDVLTYAGNLENLKDVEDNKNYAFVKCDICDLKKVSRIFEEYKIDSVIHLAAESHVDRSIEDPFSFAQTNVMGTLSLLQAAKEYWNGNFSNKLFYHVSTDEVYGSLGEEGFFTEETAYDPHSPYSASKASSDHFVKAFADTYGLPTVISNCSNNYGSYQFPEKLIPLFINNIVNNKPLPVYGKGENIRDWLFVNDHARAIDIIFHNGKLGDTYNIGGFNEWKNIDLIKVMIKTVDQLLGREEGTSENLITYVTDRAGHDLRYAIDSSKLKDELGWQPSLQFEEGIKKTVAWYLNNQEWMDNVTSGVYQEYYQNMYRKL
;
A
#
# COMPACT_ATOMS: atom_id res chain seq x y z
N MET A 1 26.54 -10.25 0.09
CA MET A 1 25.10 -10.58 0.06
C MET A 1 24.42 -9.56 0.97
N LYS A 2 23.40 -8.87 0.52
CA LYS A 2 22.66 -7.88 1.33
C LYS A 2 21.41 -8.56 1.88
N ASN A 3 21.20 -8.49 3.19
CA ASN A 3 20.02 -9.06 3.85
C ASN A 3 18.99 -7.95 4.06
N ILE A 4 17.86 -8.05 3.35
CA ILE A 4 16.82 -7.02 3.34
C ILE A 4 15.58 -7.55 4.03
N LEU A 5 15.17 -6.89 5.11
CA LEU A 5 13.91 -7.14 5.78
C LEU A 5 12.80 -6.35 5.09
N VAL A 6 11.84 -7.05 4.49
CA VAL A 6 10.61 -6.45 3.95
C VAL A 6 9.48 -6.76 4.92
N THR A 7 8.88 -5.75 5.55
CA THR A 7 7.73 -5.95 6.43
C THR A 7 6.43 -5.73 5.68
N GLY A 8 5.41 -6.52 5.98
CA GLY A 8 4.14 -6.47 5.23
C GLY A 8 4.24 -7.06 3.82
N GLY A 9 5.24 -7.92 3.58
CA GLY A 9 5.52 -8.47 2.27
C GLY A 9 4.51 -9.50 1.77
N ALA A 10 3.64 -10.05 2.63
CA ALA A 10 2.52 -10.90 2.22
C ALA A 10 1.26 -10.10 1.84
N GLY A 11 1.26 -8.77 2.03
CA GLY A 11 0.20 -7.85 1.62
C GLY A 11 0.22 -7.51 0.13
N PHE A 12 -0.66 -6.61 -0.28
CA PHE A 12 -0.83 -6.18 -1.66
C PHE A 12 0.46 -5.60 -2.27
N ILE A 13 0.88 -4.42 -1.83
CA ILE A 13 2.08 -3.74 -2.38
C ILE A 13 3.34 -4.53 -2.07
N GLY A 14 3.43 -5.07 -0.84
CA GLY A 14 4.58 -5.82 -0.37
C GLY A 14 4.88 -7.06 -1.21
N SER A 15 3.86 -7.81 -1.66
CA SER A 15 4.06 -9.01 -2.49
C SER A 15 4.63 -8.70 -3.87
N HIS A 16 4.24 -7.57 -4.47
CA HIS A 16 4.84 -7.10 -5.73
C HIS A 16 6.30 -6.69 -5.55
N LEU A 17 6.61 -6.00 -4.45
CA LEU A 17 7.98 -5.62 -4.14
C LEU A 17 8.86 -6.83 -3.84
N VAL A 18 8.41 -7.76 -3.00
CA VAL A 18 9.14 -9.00 -2.69
C VAL A 18 9.43 -9.77 -3.98
N ARG A 19 8.43 -9.99 -4.84
CA ARG A 19 8.59 -10.64 -6.14
C ARG A 19 9.61 -9.95 -7.02
N LEU A 20 9.55 -8.61 -7.09
CA LEU A 20 10.52 -7.82 -7.87
C LEU A 20 11.94 -8.03 -7.33
N LEU A 21 12.15 -7.88 -6.03
CA LEU A 21 13.48 -7.97 -5.42
C LEU A 21 14.07 -9.38 -5.52
N VAL A 22 13.28 -10.42 -5.25
CA VAL A 22 13.70 -11.83 -5.34
C VAL A 22 14.16 -12.18 -6.76
N ASN A 23 13.40 -11.77 -7.77
CA ASN A 23 13.71 -12.11 -9.16
C ASN A 23 14.83 -11.24 -9.77
N LYS A 24 14.90 -9.96 -9.38
CA LYS A 24 15.85 -9.02 -9.95
C LYS A 24 17.24 -9.09 -9.34
N TYR A 25 17.34 -9.46 -8.04
CA TYR A 25 18.58 -9.42 -7.25
C TYR A 25 18.87 -10.76 -6.59
N PRO A 26 19.32 -11.77 -7.35
CA PRO A 26 19.60 -13.10 -6.80
C PRO A 26 20.72 -13.11 -5.75
N GLU A 27 21.55 -12.05 -5.68
CA GLU A 27 22.59 -11.85 -4.67
C GLU A 27 22.06 -11.24 -3.36
N TYR A 28 20.81 -10.80 -3.29
CA TYR A 28 20.18 -10.36 -2.05
C TYR A 28 19.51 -11.54 -1.35
N HIS A 29 19.37 -11.46 -0.03
CA HIS A 29 18.51 -12.33 0.73
C HIS A 29 17.31 -11.52 1.23
N ILE A 30 16.13 -11.85 0.77
CA ILE A 30 14.89 -11.14 1.06
C ILE A 30 14.17 -11.87 2.19
N ILE A 31 14.13 -11.24 3.35
CA ILE A 31 13.42 -11.73 4.54
C ILE A 31 12.06 -11.02 4.58
N ASN A 32 10.99 -11.73 4.24
CA ASN A 32 9.63 -11.24 4.31
C ASN A 32 9.07 -11.47 5.69
N MET A 33 8.83 -10.41 6.46
CA MET A 33 8.22 -10.48 7.77
C MET A 33 6.78 -9.97 7.72
N ASP A 34 5.83 -10.82 8.06
CA ASP A 34 4.41 -10.49 8.09
C ASP A 34 3.72 -11.23 9.24
N VAL A 35 2.74 -10.60 9.86
CA VAL A 35 1.95 -11.23 10.94
C VAL A 35 0.80 -12.07 10.39
N LEU A 36 0.48 -11.90 9.10
CA LEU A 36 -0.65 -12.53 8.42
C LEU A 36 -1.99 -12.19 9.08
N THR A 37 -2.29 -10.88 9.16
CA THR A 37 -3.65 -10.41 9.48
C THR A 37 -4.59 -10.66 8.29
N TYR A 38 -5.75 -10.08 8.30
CA TYR A 38 -6.78 -10.28 7.28
C TYR A 38 -6.34 -9.96 5.83
N ALA A 39 -5.39 -9.03 5.65
CA ALA A 39 -4.90 -8.61 4.32
C ALA A 39 -3.56 -9.27 3.92
N GLY A 40 -2.90 -9.97 4.83
CA GLY A 40 -1.67 -10.72 4.58
C GLY A 40 -1.97 -12.14 4.12
N ASN A 41 -1.53 -12.51 2.90
CA ASN A 41 -1.79 -13.82 2.33
C ASN A 41 -0.55 -14.38 1.61
N LEU A 42 -0.06 -15.53 2.04
CA LEU A 42 1.11 -16.18 1.41
C LEU A 42 0.82 -16.68 -0.01
N GLU A 43 -0.45 -16.86 -0.39
CA GLU A 43 -0.79 -17.18 -1.77
C GLU A 43 -0.33 -16.10 -2.76
N ASN A 44 -0.16 -14.87 -2.29
CA ASN A 44 0.38 -13.78 -3.08
C ASN A 44 1.83 -14.01 -3.53
N LEU A 45 2.54 -14.96 -2.91
CA LEU A 45 3.98 -15.20 -3.08
C LEU A 45 4.32 -16.64 -3.50
N LYS A 46 3.33 -17.45 -3.85
CA LYS A 46 3.54 -18.85 -4.28
C LYS A 46 4.57 -18.99 -5.42
N ASP A 47 4.67 -18.00 -6.29
CA ASP A 47 5.59 -18.00 -7.43
C ASP A 47 7.05 -17.75 -7.05
N VAL A 48 7.33 -17.30 -5.82
CA VAL A 48 8.68 -17.01 -5.32
C VAL A 48 9.01 -17.72 -4.00
N GLU A 49 8.09 -18.47 -3.40
CA GLU A 49 8.28 -19.06 -2.07
C GLU A 49 9.45 -20.05 -1.99
N ASP A 50 9.76 -20.78 -3.07
CA ASP A 50 10.83 -21.77 -3.16
C ASP A 50 12.19 -21.17 -3.58
N ASN A 51 12.28 -19.85 -3.79
CA ASN A 51 13.53 -19.22 -4.20
C ASN A 51 14.55 -19.24 -3.04
N LYS A 52 15.80 -19.62 -3.36
CA LYS A 52 16.88 -19.74 -2.37
C LYS A 52 17.25 -18.44 -1.66
N ASN A 53 16.90 -17.31 -2.27
CA ASN A 53 17.16 -15.97 -1.74
C ASN A 53 15.92 -15.35 -1.07
N TYR A 54 14.90 -16.15 -0.77
CA TYR A 54 13.69 -15.74 -0.07
C TYR A 54 13.51 -16.51 1.23
N ALA A 55 13.07 -15.83 2.27
CA ALA A 55 12.64 -16.44 3.53
C ALA A 55 11.40 -15.72 4.06
N PHE A 56 10.46 -16.49 4.61
CA PHE A 56 9.28 -15.94 5.29
C PHE A 56 9.41 -16.10 6.81
N VAL A 57 9.08 -15.03 7.54
CA VAL A 57 9.07 -15.04 9.02
C VAL A 57 7.73 -14.48 9.51
N LYS A 58 6.96 -15.30 10.22
CA LYS A 58 5.72 -14.84 10.86
C LYS A 58 6.04 -14.09 12.16
N CYS A 59 5.89 -12.76 12.14
CA CYS A 59 6.15 -11.91 13.30
C CYS A 59 5.32 -10.63 13.25
N ASP A 60 4.82 -10.22 14.42
CA ASP A 60 4.23 -8.89 14.63
C ASP A 60 5.35 -7.86 14.81
N ILE A 61 5.30 -6.77 14.05
CA ILE A 61 6.26 -5.66 14.16
C ILE A 61 6.23 -4.97 15.53
N CYS A 62 5.17 -5.12 16.29
CA CYS A 62 5.04 -4.61 17.65
C CYS A 62 5.83 -5.43 18.69
N ASP A 63 6.21 -6.68 18.37
CA ASP A 63 7.00 -7.53 19.27
C ASP A 63 8.51 -7.20 19.13
N LEU A 64 8.95 -6.12 19.78
CA LEU A 64 10.34 -5.66 19.74
C LEU A 64 11.34 -6.79 20.02
N LYS A 65 11.03 -7.71 20.95
CA LYS A 65 11.96 -8.80 21.30
C LYS A 65 12.15 -9.78 20.15
N LYS A 66 11.07 -10.14 19.44
CA LYS A 66 11.17 -11.01 18.27
C LYS A 66 11.80 -10.28 17.09
N VAL A 67 11.43 -9.02 16.86
CA VAL A 67 12.04 -8.17 15.82
C VAL A 67 13.55 -8.09 16.03
N SER A 68 14.04 -7.81 17.25
CA SER A 68 15.48 -7.74 17.54
C SER A 68 16.19 -9.08 17.25
N ARG A 69 15.57 -10.21 17.60
CA ARG A 69 16.13 -11.54 17.26
C ARG A 69 16.21 -11.79 15.76
N ILE A 70 15.22 -11.33 14.98
CA ILE A 70 15.24 -11.42 13.51
C ILE A 70 16.40 -10.62 12.94
N PHE A 71 16.66 -9.41 13.46
CA PHE A 71 17.82 -8.63 13.05
C PHE A 71 19.15 -9.35 13.28
N GLU A 72 19.30 -10.02 14.42
CA GLU A 72 20.50 -10.78 14.78
C GLU A 72 20.64 -12.06 13.93
N GLU A 73 19.55 -12.84 13.82
CA GLU A 73 19.50 -14.14 13.12
C GLU A 73 19.81 -14.01 11.65
N TYR A 74 19.14 -13.06 10.99
CA TYR A 74 19.28 -12.83 9.55
C TYR A 74 20.33 -11.78 9.20
N LYS A 75 20.98 -11.15 10.19
CA LYS A 75 22.02 -10.12 10.00
C LYS A 75 21.51 -8.98 9.10
N ILE A 76 20.38 -8.40 9.44
CA ILE A 76 19.67 -7.43 8.62
C ILE A 76 20.52 -6.20 8.30
N ASP A 77 20.70 -5.92 7.02
CA ASP A 77 21.43 -4.75 6.49
C ASP A 77 20.51 -3.59 6.17
N SER A 78 19.29 -3.87 5.72
CA SER A 78 18.33 -2.85 5.35
C SER A 78 16.90 -3.29 5.66
N VAL A 79 16.04 -2.31 5.89
CA VAL A 79 14.59 -2.51 6.10
C VAL A 79 13.84 -1.76 5.02
N ILE A 80 12.84 -2.41 4.41
CA ILE A 80 11.78 -1.74 3.63
C ILE A 80 10.48 -2.00 4.37
N HIS A 81 9.95 -0.95 4.99
CA HIS A 81 8.83 -1.05 5.93
C HIS A 81 7.51 -0.68 5.26
N LEU A 82 6.68 -1.71 4.95
CA LEU A 82 5.34 -1.55 4.38
C LEU A 82 4.23 -2.07 5.31
N ALA A 83 4.56 -2.82 6.38
CA ALA A 83 3.56 -3.34 7.30
C ALA A 83 2.80 -2.19 7.96
N ALA A 84 1.48 -2.17 7.79
CA ALA A 84 0.59 -1.16 8.37
C ALA A 84 -0.86 -1.64 8.38
N GLU A 85 -1.65 -1.15 9.32
CA GLU A 85 -3.09 -1.07 9.15
C GLU A 85 -3.40 0.08 8.19
N SER A 86 -4.26 -0.14 7.16
CA SER A 86 -4.38 0.79 6.02
C SER A 86 -5.80 1.09 5.55
N HIS A 87 -6.84 0.62 6.24
CA HIS A 87 -8.22 0.86 5.84
C HIS A 87 -8.85 1.96 6.67
N VAL A 88 -9.18 3.10 6.04
CA VAL A 88 -9.68 4.30 6.73
C VAL A 88 -10.93 3.99 7.56
N ASP A 89 -11.93 3.26 7.01
CA ASP A 89 -13.16 2.95 7.75
C ASP A 89 -12.88 2.13 9.01
N ARG A 90 -11.97 1.15 8.94
CA ARG A 90 -11.52 0.41 10.13
C ARG A 90 -10.83 1.32 11.15
N SER A 91 -10.10 2.34 10.69
CA SER A 91 -9.44 3.29 11.59
C SER A 91 -10.43 4.16 12.37
N ILE A 92 -11.59 4.44 11.78
CA ILE A 92 -12.67 5.17 12.43
C ILE A 92 -13.35 4.28 13.51
N GLU A 93 -13.48 2.98 13.24
CA GLU A 93 -14.05 2.02 14.17
C GLU A 93 -13.10 1.67 15.33
N ASP A 94 -11.81 1.43 15.02
CA ASP A 94 -10.78 1.07 16.01
C ASP A 94 -9.47 1.83 15.77
N PRO A 95 -9.36 3.09 16.21
CA PRO A 95 -8.13 3.89 16.05
C PRO A 95 -6.95 3.36 16.85
N PHE A 96 -7.19 2.56 17.91
CA PHE A 96 -6.11 2.04 18.76
C PHE A 96 -5.27 0.98 18.05
N SER A 97 -5.87 0.10 17.26
CA SER A 97 -5.13 -0.87 16.47
C SER A 97 -4.20 -0.19 15.45
N PHE A 98 -4.65 0.94 14.87
CA PHE A 98 -3.84 1.75 13.94
C PHE A 98 -2.66 2.44 14.65
N ALA A 99 -2.89 3.03 15.82
CA ALA A 99 -1.81 3.60 16.62
C ALA A 99 -0.81 2.52 17.06
N GLN A 100 -1.29 1.36 17.50
CA GLN A 100 -0.45 0.25 17.92
C GLN A 100 0.41 -0.27 16.77
N THR A 101 -0.20 -0.58 15.63
CA THR A 101 0.53 -1.15 14.49
C THR A 101 1.41 -0.10 13.81
N ASN A 102 0.83 1.03 13.40
CA ASN A 102 1.55 1.98 12.56
C ASN A 102 2.58 2.79 13.34
N VAL A 103 2.28 3.20 14.58
CA VAL A 103 3.20 4.00 15.39
C VAL A 103 4.14 3.12 16.20
N MET A 104 3.59 2.27 17.07
CA MET A 104 4.42 1.45 17.97
C MET A 104 5.18 0.37 17.22
N GLY A 105 4.60 -0.22 16.17
CA GLY A 105 5.30 -1.16 15.29
C GLY A 105 6.47 -0.53 14.55
N THR A 106 6.28 0.67 13.98
CA THR A 106 7.38 1.44 13.35
C THR A 106 8.47 1.76 14.36
N LEU A 107 8.09 2.18 15.57
CA LEU A 107 9.05 2.48 16.65
C LEU A 107 9.86 1.24 17.05
N SER A 108 9.23 0.08 17.12
CA SER A 108 9.91 -1.19 17.42
C SER A 108 10.95 -1.55 16.36
N LEU A 109 10.63 -1.37 15.08
CA LEU A 109 11.55 -1.60 13.97
C LEU A 109 12.73 -0.62 13.99
N LEU A 110 12.46 0.67 14.20
CA LEU A 110 13.48 1.70 14.31
C LEU A 110 14.44 1.44 15.47
N GLN A 111 13.88 1.05 16.62
CA GLN A 111 14.69 0.73 17.81
C GLN A 111 15.56 -0.50 17.57
N ALA A 112 15.01 -1.57 16.99
CA ALA A 112 15.78 -2.78 16.67
C ALA A 112 16.90 -2.47 15.66
N ALA A 113 16.62 -1.69 14.62
CA ALA A 113 17.62 -1.25 13.64
C ALA A 113 18.74 -0.45 14.30
N LYS A 114 18.38 0.54 15.12
CA LYS A 114 19.35 1.36 15.86
C LYS A 114 20.26 0.52 16.77
N GLU A 115 19.68 -0.38 17.54
CA GLU A 115 20.43 -1.21 18.50
C GLU A 115 21.33 -2.22 17.77
N TYR A 116 20.81 -2.90 16.75
CA TYR A 116 21.57 -3.89 16.01
C TYR A 116 22.70 -3.29 15.18
N TRP A 117 22.45 -2.18 14.48
CA TRP A 117 23.49 -1.50 13.70
C TRP A 117 24.49 -0.74 14.56
N ASN A 118 24.12 -0.35 15.77
CA ASN A 118 24.99 0.19 16.82
C ASN A 118 26.00 1.24 16.33
N GLY A 119 25.51 2.24 15.57
CA GLY A 119 26.34 3.32 14.99
C GLY A 119 27.13 2.93 13.74
N ASN A 120 27.18 1.66 13.34
CA ASN A 120 27.75 1.25 12.08
C ASN A 120 26.70 1.28 10.97
N PHE A 121 26.54 2.46 10.38
CA PHE A 121 25.50 2.72 9.37
C PHE A 121 26.00 2.57 7.92
N SER A 122 27.23 2.13 7.71
CA SER A 122 27.74 1.91 6.36
C SER A 122 26.91 0.85 5.63
N ASN A 123 26.40 1.19 4.45
CA ASN A 123 25.54 0.35 3.62
C ASN A 123 24.22 -0.11 4.30
N LYS A 124 23.77 0.62 5.32
CA LYS A 124 22.49 0.40 6.00
C LYS A 124 21.45 1.38 5.48
N LEU A 125 20.17 0.96 5.53
CA LEU A 125 19.03 1.81 5.16
C LEU A 125 17.77 1.35 5.85
N PHE A 126 17.04 2.29 6.44
CA PHE A 126 15.66 2.12 6.88
C PHE A 126 14.75 2.90 5.93
N TYR A 127 14.08 2.21 5.03
CA TYR A 127 13.15 2.80 4.08
C TYR A 127 11.71 2.62 4.58
N HIS A 128 11.02 3.74 4.81
CA HIS A 128 9.64 3.78 5.29
C HIS A 128 8.68 4.15 4.15
N VAL A 129 7.69 3.29 3.90
CA VAL A 129 6.64 3.55 2.90
C VAL A 129 5.42 4.12 3.60
N SER A 130 5.04 5.35 3.24
CA SER A 130 3.91 6.12 3.77
C SER A 130 2.85 6.38 2.70
N THR A 131 2.01 7.37 2.88
CA THR A 131 0.84 7.69 2.06
C THR A 131 0.72 9.20 1.85
N ASP A 132 0.12 9.63 0.75
CA ASP A 132 -0.24 11.02 0.48
C ASP A 132 -1.34 11.55 1.42
N GLU A 133 -2.10 10.66 2.05
CA GLU A 133 -3.12 11.03 3.03
C GLU A 133 -2.57 11.79 4.26
N VAL A 134 -1.26 11.75 4.49
CA VAL A 134 -0.61 12.55 5.56
C VAL A 134 -0.64 14.05 5.28
N TYR A 135 -0.78 14.46 4.02
CA TYR A 135 -0.81 15.86 3.63
C TYR A 135 -2.17 16.54 3.83
N GLY A 136 -3.23 15.78 4.05
CA GLY A 136 -4.60 16.30 4.19
C GLY A 136 -5.35 16.39 2.88
N SER A 137 -6.20 17.40 2.71
CA SER A 137 -7.07 17.55 1.55
C SER A 137 -6.70 18.76 0.70
N LEU A 138 -6.65 18.58 -0.62
CA LEU A 138 -6.52 19.69 -1.57
C LEU A 138 -7.91 20.26 -1.92
N GLY A 139 -7.91 21.54 -2.34
CA GLY A 139 -9.02 22.13 -3.06
C GLY A 139 -9.07 21.68 -4.53
N GLU A 140 -9.63 22.54 -5.39
CA GLU A 140 -9.79 22.23 -6.82
C GLU A 140 -8.45 22.18 -7.58
N GLU A 141 -7.45 22.91 -7.11
CA GLU A 141 -6.15 23.09 -7.77
C GLU A 141 -4.99 22.74 -6.83
N GLY A 142 -3.79 22.62 -7.41
CA GLY A 142 -2.54 22.36 -6.71
C GLY A 142 -2.20 20.88 -6.57
N PHE A 143 -1.00 20.61 -6.01
CA PHE A 143 -0.48 19.28 -5.76
C PHE A 143 0.23 19.25 -4.43
N PHE A 144 0.21 18.11 -3.76
CA PHE A 144 1.10 17.85 -2.63
C PHE A 144 2.53 17.63 -3.12
N THR A 145 3.45 18.41 -2.59
CA THR A 145 4.90 18.23 -2.76
C THR A 145 5.51 17.70 -1.48
N GLU A 146 6.78 17.30 -1.51
CA GLU A 146 7.50 16.86 -0.32
C GLU A 146 7.69 17.97 0.72
N GLU A 147 7.50 19.25 0.34
CA GLU A 147 7.53 20.42 1.23
C GLU A 147 6.15 20.74 1.85
N THR A 148 5.09 20.06 1.42
CA THR A 148 3.75 20.28 1.96
C THR A 148 3.69 19.85 3.42
N ALA A 149 3.19 20.73 4.29
CA ALA A 149 2.99 20.40 5.71
C ALA A 149 1.94 19.30 5.88
N TYR A 150 2.15 18.41 6.84
CA TYR A 150 1.20 17.37 7.17
C TYR A 150 -0.04 17.93 7.87
N ASP A 151 -1.21 17.53 7.40
CA ASP A 151 -2.54 17.89 7.97
C ASP A 151 -3.52 16.70 7.89
N PRO A 152 -3.22 15.59 8.59
CA PRO A 152 -4.00 14.34 8.46
C PRO A 152 -5.39 14.46 9.10
N HIS A 153 -6.46 14.01 8.38
CA HIS A 153 -7.85 14.14 8.81
C HIS A 153 -8.49 12.82 9.29
N SER A 154 -7.81 11.68 9.17
CA SER A 154 -8.32 10.39 9.64
C SER A 154 -7.39 9.77 10.70
N PRO A 155 -7.88 8.85 11.56
CA PRO A 155 -6.99 8.12 12.46
C PRO A 155 -5.90 7.33 11.73
N TYR A 156 -6.20 6.79 10.54
CA TYR A 156 -5.19 6.16 9.68
C TYR A 156 -4.10 7.14 9.26
N SER A 157 -4.46 8.25 8.62
CA SER A 157 -3.49 9.23 8.14
C SER A 157 -2.69 9.86 9.29
N ALA A 158 -3.34 10.12 10.44
CA ALA A 158 -2.66 10.60 11.65
C ALA A 158 -1.64 9.58 12.19
N SER A 159 -1.96 8.27 12.15
CA SER A 159 -1.03 7.23 12.57
C SER A 159 0.18 7.12 11.62
N LYS A 160 -0.04 7.28 10.30
CA LYS A 160 1.04 7.31 9.30
C LYS A 160 1.91 8.55 9.43
N ALA A 161 1.32 9.74 9.57
CA ALA A 161 2.06 10.97 9.83
C ALA A 161 2.92 10.87 11.11
N SER A 162 2.37 10.25 12.16
CA SER A 162 3.12 9.99 13.40
C SER A 162 4.32 9.08 13.17
N SER A 163 4.17 8.00 12.40
CA SER A 163 5.29 7.10 12.07
C SER A 163 6.35 7.80 11.22
N ASP A 164 5.97 8.63 10.24
CA ASP A 164 6.91 9.42 9.43
C ASP A 164 7.74 10.36 10.31
N HIS A 165 7.09 11.03 11.27
CA HIS A 165 7.81 11.88 12.25
C HIS A 165 8.78 11.10 13.11
N PHE A 166 8.45 9.87 13.54
CA PHE A 166 9.40 9.03 14.26
C PHE A 166 10.59 8.61 13.41
N VAL A 167 10.37 8.25 12.14
CA VAL A 167 11.45 7.93 11.21
C VAL A 167 12.40 9.12 11.06
N LYS A 168 11.86 10.33 10.87
CA LYS A 168 12.62 11.56 10.75
C LYS A 168 13.38 11.90 12.06
N ALA A 169 12.70 11.75 13.21
CA ALA A 169 13.33 11.98 14.52
C ALA A 169 14.49 11.00 14.79
N PHE A 170 14.40 9.74 14.34
CA PHE A 170 15.51 8.78 14.49
C PHE A 170 16.69 9.13 13.58
N ALA A 171 16.43 9.65 12.37
CA ALA A 171 17.49 10.17 11.52
C ALA A 171 18.21 11.35 12.17
N ASP A 172 17.45 12.34 12.62
CA ASP A 172 18.00 13.57 13.18
C ASP A 172 18.71 13.35 14.52
N THR A 173 18.15 12.51 15.40
CA THR A 173 18.65 12.31 16.76
C THR A 173 19.78 11.29 16.83
N TYR A 174 19.68 10.19 16.07
CA TYR A 174 20.60 9.06 16.16
C TYR A 174 21.45 8.87 14.90
N GLY A 175 21.25 9.67 13.85
CA GLY A 175 21.94 9.52 12.57
C GLY A 175 21.53 8.26 11.81
N LEU A 176 20.35 7.69 12.10
CA LEU A 176 19.89 6.49 11.42
C LEU A 176 19.69 6.79 9.91
N PRO A 177 20.27 6.01 8.99
CA PRO A 177 20.10 6.26 7.56
C PRO A 177 18.67 5.89 7.14
N THR A 178 17.84 6.89 6.86
CA THR A 178 16.43 6.71 6.52
C THR A 178 16.09 7.33 5.18
N VAL A 179 15.04 6.82 4.54
CA VAL A 179 14.32 7.43 3.42
C VAL A 179 12.83 7.18 3.63
N ILE A 180 12.00 8.15 3.26
CA ILE A 180 10.54 8.05 3.31
C ILE A 180 9.99 8.16 1.89
N SER A 181 8.89 7.46 1.58
CA SER A 181 8.09 7.76 0.41
C SER A 181 6.61 7.86 0.75
N ASN A 182 5.92 8.82 0.13
CA ASN A 182 4.47 8.99 0.21
C ASN A 182 3.86 8.62 -1.13
N CYS A 183 2.95 7.65 -1.16
CA CYS A 183 2.37 7.19 -2.41
C CYS A 183 0.88 7.54 -2.52
N SER A 184 0.43 7.73 -3.76
CA SER A 184 -0.99 7.87 -4.09
C SER A 184 -1.74 6.52 -4.02
N ASN A 185 -3.05 6.53 -4.35
CA ASN A 185 -3.89 5.34 -4.30
C ASN A 185 -3.38 4.25 -5.26
N ASN A 186 -3.08 3.08 -4.72
CA ASN A 186 -2.60 1.95 -5.49
C ASN A 186 -3.74 1.07 -6.02
N TYR A 187 -3.55 0.47 -7.21
CA TYR A 187 -4.43 -0.56 -7.76
C TYR A 187 -3.63 -1.62 -8.51
N GLY A 188 -4.19 -2.82 -8.62
CA GLY A 188 -3.53 -3.94 -9.29
C GLY A 188 -3.96 -5.30 -8.74
N SER A 189 -3.28 -6.35 -9.16
CA SER A 189 -3.47 -7.73 -8.68
C SER A 189 -3.15 -7.88 -7.20
N TYR A 190 -3.77 -8.85 -6.54
CA TYR A 190 -3.60 -9.17 -5.12
C TYR A 190 -4.06 -8.10 -4.11
N GLN A 191 -4.75 -7.04 -4.55
CA GLN A 191 -5.34 -6.08 -3.62
C GLN A 191 -6.57 -6.68 -2.92
N PHE A 192 -6.60 -6.60 -1.58
CA PHE A 192 -7.67 -7.18 -0.78
C PHE A 192 -9.03 -6.53 -1.10
N PRO A 193 -10.11 -7.32 -1.23
CA PRO A 193 -11.40 -6.85 -1.79
C PRO A 193 -12.25 -5.99 -0.84
N GLU A 194 -11.67 -5.38 0.19
CA GLU A 194 -12.26 -4.26 0.94
C GLU A 194 -12.02 -2.90 0.25
N LYS A 195 -11.05 -2.83 -0.67
CA LYS A 195 -10.73 -1.62 -1.44
C LYS A 195 -11.61 -1.52 -2.68
N LEU A 196 -11.85 -0.27 -3.12
CA LEU A 196 -12.82 0.08 -4.17
C LEU A 196 -12.73 -0.82 -5.41
N ILE A 197 -11.56 -0.92 -6.03
CA ILE A 197 -11.42 -1.61 -7.32
C ILE A 197 -11.68 -3.12 -7.20
N PRO A 198 -11.02 -3.92 -6.34
CA PRO A 198 -11.30 -5.34 -6.25
C PRO A 198 -12.69 -5.65 -5.67
N LEU A 199 -13.20 -4.82 -4.75
CA LEU A 199 -14.57 -4.95 -4.24
C LEU A 199 -15.59 -4.85 -5.38
N PHE A 200 -15.46 -3.82 -6.23
CA PHE A 200 -16.42 -3.58 -7.30
C PHE A 200 -16.31 -4.62 -8.41
N ILE A 201 -15.09 -5.07 -8.76
CA ILE A 201 -14.91 -6.19 -9.69
C ILE A 201 -15.65 -7.44 -9.17
N ASN A 202 -15.43 -7.81 -7.91
CA ASN A 202 -16.08 -8.95 -7.28
C ASN A 202 -17.60 -8.78 -7.24
N ASN A 203 -18.11 -7.59 -6.93
CA ASN A 203 -19.53 -7.32 -6.88
C ASN A 203 -20.17 -7.38 -8.28
N ILE A 204 -19.53 -6.85 -9.33
CA ILE A 204 -20.04 -6.94 -10.71
C ILE A 204 -20.12 -8.39 -11.15
N VAL A 205 -19.07 -9.18 -10.92
CA VAL A 205 -19.06 -10.62 -11.26
C VAL A 205 -20.22 -11.35 -10.59
N ASN A 206 -20.50 -11.04 -9.33
CA ASN A 206 -21.54 -11.67 -8.51
C ASN A 206 -22.90 -10.96 -8.56
N ASN A 207 -23.08 -9.96 -9.43
CA ASN A 207 -24.32 -9.18 -9.57
C ASN A 207 -24.80 -8.56 -8.24
N LYS A 208 -23.85 -7.99 -7.46
CA LYS A 208 -24.09 -7.34 -6.18
C LYS A 208 -24.03 -5.81 -6.30
N PRO A 209 -24.67 -5.04 -5.37
CA PRO A 209 -24.61 -3.57 -5.37
C PRO A 209 -23.18 -3.02 -5.33
N LEU A 210 -22.96 -1.88 -5.99
CA LEU A 210 -21.71 -1.12 -6.01
C LEU A 210 -21.88 0.12 -5.11
N PRO A 211 -21.44 0.09 -3.84
CA PRO A 211 -21.65 1.18 -2.90
C PRO A 211 -20.76 2.38 -3.21
N VAL A 212 -21.36 3.48 -3.67
CA VAL A 212 -20.67 4.73 -3.96
C VAL A 212 -20.91 5.73 -2.83
N TYR A 213 -19.85 6.14 -2.14
CA TYR A 213 -19.93 7.14 -1.07
C TYR A 213 -20.34 8.51 -1.61
N GLY A 214 -21.33 9.15 -0.98
CA GLY A 214 -21.84 10.45 -1.38
C GLY A 214 -22.32 10.44 -2.84
N LYS A 215 -21.75 11.30 -3.68
CA LYS A 215 -22.00 11.34 -5.13
C LYS A 215 -20.85 10.75 -5.95
N GLY A 216 -19.79 10.28 -5.30
CA GLY A 216 -18.58 9.78 -5.96
C GLY A 216 -17.72 10.89 -6.58
N GLU A 217 -17.84 12.13 -6.10
CA GLU A 217 -17.12 13.29 -6.64
C GLU A 217 -15.69 13.45 -6.10
N ASN A 218 -15.31 12.66 -5.08
CA ASN A 218 -13.95 12.67 -4.54
C ASN A 218 -12.94 12.27 -5.63
N ILE A 219 -11.82 13.00 -5.67
CA ILE A 219 -10.77 12.80 -6.67
C ILE A 219 -9.57 12.12 -6.02
N ARG A 220 -9.04 11.12 -6.71
CA ARG A 220 -7.82 10.38 -6.29
C ARG A 220 -6.86 10.24 -7.47
N ASP A 221 -5.58 10.31 -7.17
CA ASP A 221 -4.54 9.90 -8.11
C ASP A 221 -4.33 8.38 -7.98
N TRP A 222 -4.24 7.69 -9.09
CA TRP A 222 -4.18 6.22 -9.14
C TRP A 222 -2.88 5.71 -9.72
N LEU A 223 -2.17 4.92 -8.94
CA LEU A 223 -0.86 4.37 -9.23
C LEU A 223 -0.93 2.84 -9.41
N PHE A 224 -0.48 2.35 -10.56
CA PHE A 224 -0.38 0.90 -10.79
C PHE A 224 0.68 0.28 -9.88
N VAL A 225 0.32 -0.80 -9.18
CA VAL A 225 1.14 -1.38 -8.11
C VAL A 225 2.55 -1.80 -8.55
N ASN A 226 2.72 -2.27 -9.80
CA ASN A 226 4.05 -2.63 -10.30
C ASN A 226 4.93 -1.38 -10.50
N ASP A 227 4.34 -0.25 -10.86
CA ASP A 227 5.05 1.02 -10.94
C ASP A 227 5.47 1.51 -9.56
N HIS A 228 4.61 1.33 -8.55
CA HIS A 228 4.98 1.61 -7.16
C HIS A 228 6.15 0.70 -6.69
N ALA A 229 6.09 -0.61 -6.93
CA ALA A 229 7.19 -1.52 -6.60
C ALA A 229 8.52 -1.10 -7.28
N ARG A 230 8.46 -0.63 -8.55
CA ARG A 230 9.63 -0.07 -9.27
C ARG A 230 10.12 1.23 -8.65
N ALA A 231 9.22 2.10 -8.21
CA ALA A 231 9.60 3.34 -7.51
C ALA A 231 10.33 3.03 -6.20
N ILE A 232 9.77 2.12 -5.38
CA ILE A 232 10.41 1.68 -4.14
C ILE A 232 11.82 1.12 -4.41
N ASP A 233 11.96 0.27 -5.43
CA ASP A 233 13.24 -0.31 -5.84
C ASP A 233 14.27 0.78 -6.22
N ILE A 234 13.88 1.74 -7.03
CA ILE A 234 14.75 2.85 -7.46
C ILE A 234 15.14 3.74 -6.27
N ILE A 235 14.20 4.11 -5.43
CA ILE A 235 14.45 4.92 -4.23
C ILE A 235 15.34 4.17 -3.24
N PHE A 236 15.12 2.87 -3.03
CA PHE A 236 15.93 2.03 -2.16
C PHE A 236 17.41 2.01 -2.54
N HIS A 237 17.71 2.03 -3.85
CA HIS A 237 19.08 1.98 -4.34
C HIS A 237 19.75 3.33 -4.55
N ASN A 238 18.97 4.37 -4.85
CA ASN A 238 19.49 5.65 -5.30
C ASN A 238 18.93 6.86 -4.55
N GLY A 239 17.94 6.67 -3.66
CA GLY A 239 17.36 7.75 -2.89
C GLY A 239 18.37 8.38 -1.93
N LYS A 240 18.26 9.68 -1.76
CA LYS A 240 19.12 10.45 -0.86
C LYS A 240 18.68 10.24 0.59
N LEU A 241 19.64 9.91 1.45
CA LEU A 241 19.38 9.70 2.87
C LEU A 241 18.80 10.95 3.54
N GLY A 242 17.79 10.77 4.37
CA GLY A 242 17.05 11.82 5.07
C GLY A 242 15.95 12.47 4.23
N ASP A 243 15.86 12.16 2.94
CA ASP A 243 14.86 12.73 2.03
C ASP A 243 13.54 11.97 2.04
N THR A 244 12.51 12.67 1.58
CA THR A 244 11.19 12.13 1.24
C THR A 244 10.99 12.19 -0.27
N TYR A 245 10.31 11.18 -0.83
CA TYR A 245 9.94 11.11 -2.24
C TYR A 245 8.44 10.85 -2.39
N ASN A 246 7.77 11.67 -3.16
CA ASN A 246 6.39 11.44 -3.56
C ASN A 246 6.32 10.49 -4.75
N ILE A 247 5.36 9.53 -4.71
CA ILE A 247 5.15 8.54 -5.76
C ILE A 247 3.69 8.62 -6.23
N GLY A 248 3.45 9.29 -7.35
CA GLY A 248 2.13 9.50 -7.93
C GLY A 248 1.98 8.89 -9.32
N GLY A 249 0.73 8.59 -9.70
CA GLY A 249 0.41 8.03 -10.99
C GLY A 249 0.22 9.07 -12.10
N PHE A 250 0.03 10.35 -11.73
CA PHE A 250 -0.44 11.42 -12.63
C PHE A 250 -1.78 11.03 -13.31
N ASN A 251 -2.61 10.29 -12.60
CA ASN A 251 -3.88 9.75 -13.05
C ASN A 251 -5.00 10.15 -12.08
N GLU A 252 -5.39 11.42 -12.11
CA GLU A 252 -6.48 11.91 -11.28
C GLU A 252 -7.84 11.52 -11.88
N TRP A 253 -8.68 10.85 -11.06
CA TRP A 253 -10.02 10.44 -11.44
C TRP A 253 -11.01 10.76 -10.33
N LYS A 254 -12.19 11.28 -10.71
CA LYS A 254 -13.37 11.22 -9.82
C LYS A 254 -13.75 9.76 -9.61
N ASN A 255 -14.09 9.39 -8.40
CA ASN A 255 -14.48 8.02 -8.09
C ASN A 255 -15.60 7.50 -9.01
N ILE A 256 -16.61 8.33 -9.29
CA ILE A 256 -17.72 7.92 -10.16
C ILE A 256 -17.29 7.67 -11.61
N ASP A 257 -16.36 8.45 -12.15
CA ASP A 257 -15.88 8.30 -13.53
C ASP A 257 -14.99 7.06 -13.64
N LEU A 258 -14.12 6.84 -12.65
CA LEU A 258 -13.30 5.62 -12.53
C LEU A 258 -14.20 4.38 -12.46
N ILE A 259 -15.26 4.39 -11.64
CA ILE A 259 -16.20 3.29 -11.49
C ILE A 259 -16.84 2.95 -12.84
N LYS A 260 -17.26 3.95 -13.64
CA LYS A 260 -17.82 3.71 -14.97
C LYS A 260 -16.83 3.10 -15.94
N VAL A 261 -15.57 3.57 -15.95
CA VAL A 261 -14.50 2.96 -16.77
C VAL A 261 -14.27 1.51 -16.36
N MET A 262 -14.27 1.21 -15.07
CA MET A 262 -14.12 -0.13 -14.55
C MET A 262 -15.31 -1.03 -14.93
N ILE A 263 -16.57 -0.57 -14.75
CA ILE A 263 -17.78 -1.29 -15.14
C ILE A 263 -17.70 -1.67 -16.62
N LYS A 264 -17.45 -0.70 -17.48
CA LYS A 264 -17.27 -0.92 -18.92
C LYS A 264 -16.23 -1.99 -19.21
N THR A 265 -15.09 -1.92 -18.54
CA THR A 265 -14.00 -2.90 -18.72
C THR A 265 -14.39 -4.31 -18.27
N VAL A 266 -15.08 -4.43 -17.12
CA VAL A 266 -15.54 -5.74 -16.62
C VAL A 266 -16.61 -6.32 -17.53
N ASP A 267 -17.61 -5.52 -17.95
CA ASP A 267 -18.68 -5.97 -18.84
C ASP A 267 -18.10 -6.48 -20.17
N GLN A 268 -17.16 -5.73 -20.78
CA GLN A 268 -16.49 -6.15 -22.02
C GLN A 268 -15.76 -7.51 -21.85
N LEU A 269 -14.98 -7.66 -20.77
CA LEU A 269 -14.22 -8.89 -20.53
C LEU A 269 -15.12 -10.08 -20.17
N LEU A 270 -16.32 -9.84 -19.66
CA LEU A 270 -17.36 -10.86 -19.43
C LEU A 270 -18.24 -11.12 -20.68
N GLY A 271 -18.01 -10.42 -21.79
CA GLY A 271 -18.82 -10.53 -23.00
C GLY A 271 -20.23 -9.96 -22.88
N ARG A 272 -20.41 -9.00 -21.95
CA ARG A 272 -21.68 -8.27 -21.77
C ARG A 272 -21.65 -6.98 -22.60
N GLU A 273 -22.82 -6.39 -22.86
CA GLU A 273 -22.93 -5.04 -23.41
C GLU A 273 -22.33 -4.03 -22.42
N GLU A 274 -21.53 -3.07 -22.93
CA GLU A 274 -20.88 -2.04 -22.13
C GLU A 274 -21.89 -1.25 -21.29
N GLY A 275 -21.61 -1.09 -19.99
CA GLY A 275 -22.46 -0.34 -19.07
C GLY A 275 -23.65 -1.15 -18.51
N THR A 276 -23.80 -2.42 -18.88
CA THR A 276 -24.86 -3.28 -18.33
C THR A 276 -24.87 -3.26 -16.80
N SER A 277 -23.68 -3.25 -16.18
CA SER A 277 -23.54 -3.30 -14.72
C SER A 277 -23.64 -1.91 -14.04
N GLU A 278 -23.92 -0.83 -14.77
CA GLU A 278 -24.16 0.51 -14.17
C GLU A 278 -25.42 0.51 -13.28
N ASN A 279 -26.40 -0.34 -13.56
CA ASN A 279 -27.59 -0.52 -12.74
C ASN A 279 -27.31 -1.02 -11.32
N LEU A 280 -26.11 -1.54 -11.05
CA LEU A 280 -25.68 -1.97 -9.71
C LEU A 280 -25.19 -0.80 -8.84
N ILE A 281 -24.95 0.38 -9.40
CA ILE A 281 -24.51 1.56 -8.65
C ILE A 281 -25.54 1.92 -7.60
N THR A 282 -25.11 1.97 -6.33
CA THR A 282 -25.95 2.34 -5.19
C THR A 282 -25.24 3.42 -4.39
N TYR A 283 -25.84 4.59 -4.32
CA TYR A 283 -25.28 5.70 -3.53
C TYR A 283 -25.56 5.50 -2.03
N VAL A 284 -24.50 5.63 -1.23
CA VAL A 284 -24.56 5.47 0.23
C VAL A 284 -24.14 6.77 0.93
N THR A 285 -24.43 6.86 2.23
CA THR A 285 -23.98 8.01 3.04
C THR A 285 -22.49 8.19 2.95
N ASP A 286 -22.03 9.41 2.77
CA ASP A 286 -20.61 9.69 2.67
C ASP A 286 -19.87 9.43 3.98
N ARG A 287 -18.58 9.15 3.87
CA ARG A 287 -17.68 8.90 4.99
C ARG A 287 -17.45 10.18 5.79
N ALA A 288 -17.40 10.08 7.11
CA ALA A 288 -17.01 11.21 7.97
C ALA A 288 -15.54 11.61 7.69
N GLY A 289 -15.30 12.92 7.52
CA GLY A 289 -13.98 13.43 7.23
C GLY A 289 -13.41 12.98 5.87
N HIS A 290 -14.29 12.77 4.89
CA HIS A 290 -13.88 12.32 3.56
C HIS A 290 -13.25 13.45 2.76
N ASP A 291 -11.93 13.42 2.62
CA ASP A 291 -11.16 14.41 1.87
C ASP A 291 -11.61 14.49 0.41
N LEU A 292 -11.70 15.73 -0.11
CA LEU A 292 -12.23 15.98 -1.44
C LEU A 292 -11.27 15.49 -2.53
N ARG A 293 -9.99 15.87 -2.46
CA ARG A 293 -9.02 15.60 -3.53
C ARG A 293 -7.65 15.30 -2.97
N TYR A 294 -7.04 14.25 -3.53
CA TYR A 294 -5.61 13.93 -3.39
C TYR A 294 -4.97 13.99 -4.77
N ALA A 295 -3.92 14.78 -4.90
CA ALA A 295 -3.08 14.84 -6.08
C ALA A 295 -1.65 15.08 -5.64
N ILE A 296 -0.75 14.22 -6.06
CA ILE A 296 0.63 14.22 -5.59
C ILE A 296 1.59 14.55 -6.73
N ASP A 297 2.56 15.43 -6.46
CA ASP A 297 3.63 15.75 -7.40
C ASP A 297 4.81 14.82 -7.18
N SER A 298 5.13 13.99 -8.15
CA SER A 298 6.29 13.11 -8.17
C SER A 298 7.42 13.60 -9.08
N SER A 299 7.45 14.89 -9.40
CA SER A 299 8.50 15.50 -10.25
C SER A 299 9.89 15.32 -9.67
N LYS A 300 10.05 15.44 -8.34
CA LYS A 300 11.33 15.17 -7.67
C LYS A 300 11.86 13.77 -7.96
N LEU A 301 11.01 12.75 -7.84
CA LEU A 301 11.39 11.37 -8.12
C LEU A 301 11.80 11.17 -9.60
N LYS A 302 11.08 11.83 -10.50
CA LYS A 302 11.41 11.81 -11.93
C LYS A 302 12.74 12.52 -12.22
N ASP A 303 12.91 13.72 -11.68
CA ASP A 303 14.05 14.58 -12.03
C ASP A 303 15.36 14.08 -11.39
N GLU A 304 15.30 13.59 -10.15
CA GLU A 304 16.48 13.10 -9.44
C GLU A 304 16.81 11.64 -9.77
N LEU A 305 15.81 10.77 -9.94
CA LEU A 305 16.00 9.32 -10.04
C LEU A 305 15.50 8.71 -11.37
N GLY A 306 14.95 9.52 -12.26
CA GLY A 306 14.51 9.10 -13.60
C GLY A 306 13.27 8.20 -13.63
N TRP A 307 12.53 8.08 -12.51
CA TRP A 307 11.34 7.26 -12.46
C TRP A 307 10.10 8.00 -12.99
N GLN A 308 9.25 7.26 -13.69
CA GLN A 308 7.91 7.68 -14.06
C GLN A 308 6.98 6.47 -14.18
N PRO A 309 5.66 6.66 -13.99
CA PRO A 309 4.70 5.58 -14.18
C PRO A 309 4.74 5.07 -15.63
N SER A 310 4.56 3.77 -15.80
CA SER A 310 4.62 3.11 -17.12
C SER A 310 3.26 2.93 -17.77
N LEU A 311 2.18 3.03 -16.99
CA LEU A 311 0.82 2.80 -17.46
C LEU A 311 -0.11 3.96 -17.09
N GLN A 312 -1.00 4.29 -18.00
CA GLN A 312 -2.18 5.09 -17.71
C GLN A 312 -3.29 4.20 -17.10
N PHE A 313 -4.25 4.82 -16.41
CA PHE A 313 -5.28 4.10 -15.66
C PHE A 313 -6.07 3.10 -16.54
N GLU A 314 -6.48 3.50 -17.73
CA GLU A 314 -7.30 2.69 -18.62
C GLU A 314 -6.60 1.40 -19.09
N GLU A 315 -5.28 1.45 -19.26
CA GLU A 315 -4.50 0.24 -19.58
C GLU A 315 -4.27 -0.62 -18.34
N GLY A 316 -3.97 0.01 -17.21
CA GLY A 316 -3.74 -0.65 -15.94
C GLY A 316 -4.98 -1.36 -15.42
N ILE A 317 -6.18 -0.73 -15.55
CA ILE A 317 -7.43 -1.33 -15.10
C ILE A 317 -7.80 -2.57 -15.93
N LYS A 318 -7.53 -2.58 -17.23
CA LYS A 318 -7.75 -3.78 -18.06
C LYS A 318 -6.91 -4.96 -17.57
N LYS A 319 -5.63 -4.72 -17.26
CA LYS A 319 -4.75 -5.76 -16.71
C LYS A 319 -5.25 -6.24 -15.35
N THR A 320 -5.69 -5.31 -14.51
CA THR A 320 -6.19 -5.60 -13.17
C THR A 320 -7.46 -6.44 -13.23
N VAL A 321 -8.46 -6.02 -14.00
CA VAL A 321 -9.71 -6.76 -14.16
C VAL A 321 -9.45 -8.15 -14.74
N ALA A 322 -8.65 -8.25 -15.81
CA ALA A 322 -8.30 -9.54 -16.42
C ALA A 322 -7.63 -10.47 -15.40
N TRP A 323 -6.78 -9.94 -14.52
CA TRP A 323 -6.17 -10.76 -13.47
C TRP A 323 -7.22 -11.31 -12.50
N TYR A 324 -8.14 -10.48 -11.98
CA TYR A 324 -9.18 -10.94 -11.06
C TYR A 324 -10.11 -11.97 -11.69
N LEU A 325 -10.50 -11.78 -12.97
CA LEU A 325 -11.34 -12.74 -13.68
C LEU A 325 -10.65 -14.10 -13.89
N ASN A 326 -9.33 -14.12 -14.05
CA ASN A 326 -8.53 -15.33 -14.22
C ASN A 326 -8.07 -15.97 -12.90
N ASN A 327 -8.27 -15.31 -11.75
CA ASN A 327 -7.83 -15.78 -10.44
C ASN A 327 -9.01 -15.84 -9.44
N GLN A 328 -10.12 -16.43 -9.87
CA GLN A 328 -11.32 -16.53 -9.03
C GLN A 328 -11.08 -17.37 -7.77
N GLU A 329 -10.28 -18.43 -7.85
CA GLU A 329 -9.92 -19.24 -6.67
C GLU A 329 -9.24 -18.38 -5.59
N TRP A 330 -8.30 -17.51 -5.98
CA TRP A 330 -7.70 -16.56 -5.05
C TRP A 330 -8.76 -15.61 -4.45
N MET A 331 -9.66 -15.09 -5.29
CA MET A 331 -10.75 -14.21 -4.84
C MET A 331 -11.66 -14.93 -3.83
N ASP A 332 -12.06 -16.17 -4.12
CA ASP A 332 -12.92 -16.97 -3.26
C ASP A 332 -12.25 -17.26 -1.91
N ASN A 333 -10.95 -17.56 -1.92
CA ASN A 333 -10.17 -17.79 -0.70
C ASN A 333 -10.13 -16.55 0.20
N VAL A 334 -9.82 -15.37 -0.35
CA VAL A 334 -9.70 -14.13 0.43
C VAL A 334 -11.06 -13.53 0.83
N THR A 335 -12.13 -13.88 0.13
CA THR A 335 -13.50 -13.42 0.46
C THR A 335 -14.28 -14.40 1.33
N SER A 336 -13.66 -15.49 1.78
CA SER A 336 -14.24 -16.47 2.71
C SER A 336 -14.13 -16.02 4.18
N GLY A 337 -14.88 -16.68 5.06
CA GLY A 337 -14.73 -16.52 6.52
C GLY A 337 -14.95 -15.09 7.01
N VAL A 338 -13.94 -14.53 7.71
CA VAL A 338 -14.00 -13.22 8.39
C VAL A 338 -14.34 -12.05 7.44
N TYR A 339 -13.96 -12.16 6.16
CA TYR A 339 -14.32 -11.14 5.16
C TYR A 339 -15.84 -11.03 4.99
N GLN A 340 -16.58 -12.15 5.00
CA GLN A 340 -18.04 -12.12 4.84
C GLN A 340 -18.73 -11.41 6.00
N GLU A 341 -18.24 -11.60 7.23
CA GLU A 341 -18.75 -10.89 8.40
C GLU A 341 -18.48 -9.39 8.29
N TYR A 342 -17.25 -9.00 7.90
CA TYR A 342 -16.90 -7.61 7.64
C TYR A 342 -17.80 -7.00 6.57
N TYR A 343 -17.96 -7.65 5.41
CA TYR A 343 -18.80 -7.17 4.31
C TYR A 343 -20.26 -6.97 4.74
N GLN A 344 -20.82 -7.94 5.47
CA GLN A 344 -22.18 -7.84 5.99
C GLN A 344 -22.34 -6.67 6.97
N ASN A 345 -21.37 -6.44 7.85
CA ASN A 345 -21.44 -5.34 8.82
C ASN A 345 -21.36 -3.96 8.14
N MET A 346 -20.46 -3.78 7.19
CA MET A 346 -20.30 -2.52 6.45
C MET A 346 -21.47 -2.19 5.54
N TYR A 347 -22.06 -3.20 4.89
CA TYR A 347 -23.08 -3.00 3.84
C TYR A 347 -24.44 -3.58 4.19
N ARG A 348 -24.74 -3.77 5.49
CA ARG A 348 -26.00 -4.34 6.00
C ARG A 348 -27.27 -3.61 5.55
N LYS A 349 -27.16 -2.37 5.07
CA LYS A 349 -28.29 -1.50 4.71
C LYS A 349 -28.43 -1.31 3.18
N LEU A 350 -27.63 -2.02 2.38
CA LEU A 350 -27.78 -2.12 0.92
C LEU A 350 -28.65 -3.33 0.60
#